data_4894d3570c915b53cabe51579a67a065
#
_entry.id   4894d3570c915b53cabe51579a67a065
#
_cell.length_a   1.000
_cell.length_b   1.000
_cell.length_c   1.000
_cell.angle_alpha   90.00
_cell.angle_beta   90.00
_cell.angle_gamma   90.00
#
_symmetry.space_group_name_H-M   'P 1'
#
loop_
_entity.id
_entity.type
_entity.pdbx_description
1 polymer ?
#
loop_
_entity_poly.entity_id
_entity_poly.type
_entity_poly.pdbx_seq_one_letter_code
_entity_poly.pdbx_strand_id
1 'polypeptide(L)'
;MNRRLEQGNYYGKVRRQQEFPGVKMTETAYTPNEILPKHYHENPYFCFVLNGNFDESSENKKKRFGRYSILFHPEGDVHSDEFLDSEAGCFNIEINGGFKKEVKEILKNTDIPISLHCTEHSLTLSKIYKEFRNFDDFSPLAIEGLMLEFLAGVFRLASNNNHYQPGWLKQVKEIIHERFYGNISVQEIAYLLGIHPVHLAREFHKHYKCSIGFYKRKLRIEYAQKKLCGTDMNIAEISLSSGFSDQSHFTRIFKQFTGQTPAEFRRNIKS
;
A
#
# COMPACT_ATOMS: atom_id res chain seq x y z
N MET A 1 -16.05 -1.65 -25.88
CA MET A 1 -16.01 -0.22 -25.58
C MET A 1 -15.59 -0.05 -24.12
N ASN A 2 -14.57 0.73 -23.83
CA ASN A 2 -14.13 0.94 -22.43
C ASN A 2 -15.17 1.85 -21.74
N ARG A 3 -15.62 1.49 -20.55
CA ARG A 3 -16.62 2.25 -19.81
C ARG A 3 -15.96 3.40 -19.04
N ARG A 4 -16.45 4.62 -19.23
CA ARG A 4 -16.09 5.78 -18.40
C ARG A 4 -16.84 5.71 -17.07
N LEU A 5 -16.14 5.89 -15.98
CA LEU A 5 -16.71 6.08 -14.65
C LEU A 5 -16.58 7.55 -14.25
N GLU A 6 -17.70 8.14 -13.90
CA GLU A 6 -17.78 9.51 -13.41
C GLU A 6 -17.26 9.59 -11.97
N GLN A 7 -17.00 10.79 -11.50
CA GLN A 7 -16.47 11.06 -10.18
C GLN A 7 -17.24 10.30 -9.06
N GLY A 8 -16.51 9.53 -8.27
CA GLY A 8 -17.04 8.76 -7.14
C GLY A 8 -17.79 7.50 -7.51
N ASN A 9 -17.87 7.14 -8.80
CA ASN A 9 -18.49 5.91 -9.25
C ASN A 9 -17.44 4.80 -9.37
N TYR A 10 -17.73 3.68 -8.74
CA TYR A 10 -16.92 2.46 -8.75
C TYR A 10 -17.82 1.25 -8.99
N TYR A 11 -17.28 0.16 -9.52
CA TYR A 11 -18.04 -1.09 -9.71
C TYR A 11 -18.38 -1.77 -8.40
N GLY A 12 -17.47 -1.73 -7.42
CA GLY A 12 -17.68 -2.34 -6.12
C GLY A 12 -18.80 -1.68 -5.32
N LYS A 13 -19.26 -2.35 -4.29
CA LYS A 13 -20.26 -1.80 -3.35
C LYS A 13 -19.65 -0.64 -2.58
N VAL A 14 -20.16 0.57 -2.79
CA VAL A 14 -19.78 1.76 -2.00
C VAL A 14 -20.27 1.58 -0.57
N ARG A 15 -19.34 1.53 0.39
CA ARG A 15 -19.63 1.45 1.83
C ARG A 15 -19.76 2.83 2.47
N ARG A 16 -18.94 3.76 2.01
CA ARG A 16 -18.93 5.14 2.49
C ARG A 16 -18.34 6.06 1.43
N GLN A 17 -18.87 7.27 1.32
CA GLN A 17 -18.37 8.29 0.42
C GLN A 17 -18.49 9.67 1.07
N GLN A 18 -17.48 10.52 0.91
CA GLN A 18 -17.45 11.89 1.39
C GLN A 18 -16.67 12.76 0.41
N GLU A 19 -17.08 14.01 0.29
CA GLU A 19 -16.44 15.00 -0.57
C GLU A 19 -15.86 16.13 0.28
N PHE A 20 -14.64 16.51 -0.07
CA PHE A 20 -13.88 17.59 0.57
C PHE A 20 -13.36 18.54 -0.52
N PRO A 21 -12.92 19.76 -0.16
CA PRO A 21 -12.28 20.64 -1.13
C PRO A 21 -11.09 19.95 -1.83
N GLY A 22 -11.21 19.76 -3.15
CA GLY A 22 -10.14 19.18 -3.97
C GLY A 22 -10.04 17.66 -3.99
N VAL A 23 -10.82 16.92 -3.19
CA VAL A 23 -10.79 15.44 -3.18
C VAL A 23 -12.17 14.84 -2.91
N LYS A 24 -12.43 13.68 -3.51
CA LYS A 24 -13.56 12.83 -3.16
C LYS A 24 -13.05 11.48 -2.68
N MET A 25 -13.49 11.07 -1.50
CA MET A 25 -13.05 9.85 -0.85
C MET A 25 -14.16 8.80 -0.86
N THR A 26 -13.84 7.59 -1.31
CA THR A 26 -14.81 6.50 -1.44
C THR A 26 -14.22 5.20 -0.90
N GLU A 27 -14.91 4.58 0.03
CA GLU A 27 -14.63 3.21 0.48
C GLU A 27 -15.49 2.24 -0.31
N THR A 28 -14.86 1.27 -0.98
CA THR A 28 -15.51 0.25 -1.81
C THR A 28 -15.20 -1.15 -1.28
N ALA A 29 -16.14 -2.06 -1.49
CA ALA A 29 -15.96 -3.49 -1.20
C ALA A 29 -16.29 -4.29 -2.46
N TYR A 30 -15.54 -5.37 -2.64
CA TYR A 30 -15.64 -6.29 -3.77
C TYR A 30 -15.80 -7.71 -3.26
N THR A 31 -16.60 -8.49 -3.99
CA THR A 31 -16.85 -9.90 -3.67
C THR A 31 -15.68 -10.78 -4.17
N PRO A 32 -15.48 -11.97 -3.57
CA PRO A 32 -14.52 -12.93 -4.10
C PRO A 32 -14.82 -13.29 -5.56
N ASN A 33 -13.78 -13.41 -6.37
CA ASN A 33 -13.83 -13.74 -7.80
C ASN A 33 -14.60 -12.74 -8.68
N GLU A 34 -14.83 -11.53 -8.19
CA GLU A 34 -15.44 -10.46 -8.97
C GLU A 34 -14.48 -9.98 -10.07
N ILE A 35 -14.98 -9.89 -11.31
CA ILE A 35 -14.20 -9.42 -12.46
C ILE A 35 -14.79 -8.12 -12.96
N LEU A 36 -13.98 -7.06 -12.93
CA LEU A 36 -14.36 -5.76 -13.46
C LEU A 36 -13.93 -5.64 -14.92
N PRO A 37 -14.84 -5.23 -15.81
CA PRO A 37 -14.52 -5.03 -17.22
C PRO A 37 -13.56 -3.85 -17.39
N LYS A 38 -12.94 -3.74 -18.57
CA LYS A 38 -12.09 -2.59 -18.92
C LYS A 38 -12.84 -1.27 -18.76
N HIS A 39 -12.29 -0.39 -17.93
CA HIS A 39 -12.86 0.91 -17.61
C HIS A 39 -11.76 1.95 -17.37
N TYR A 40 -12.16 3.20 -17.22
CA TYR A 40 -11.29 4.30 -16.81
C TYR A 40 -12.07 5.32 -16.00
N HIS A 41 -11.37 6.06 -15.14
CA HIS A 41 -11.94 7.13 -14.33
C HIS A 41 -11.68 8.50 -14.92
N GLU A 42 -12.66 9.39 -14.72
CA GLU A 42 -12.62 10.77 -15.19
C GLU A 42 -11.55 11.61 -14.49
N ASN A 43 -11.27 11.32 -13.23
CA ASN A 43 -10.29 12.02 -12.43
C ASN A 43 -9.13 11.08 -12.05
N PRO A 44 -7.91 11.61 -11.86
CA PRO A 44 -6.83 10.82 -11.29
C PRO A 44 -7.17 10.46 -9.84
N TYR A 45 -6.81 9.25 -9.42
CA TYR A 45 -7.08 8.80 -8.06
C TYR A 45 -5.98 7.90 -7.49
N PHE A 46 -5.90 7.89 -6.18
CA PHE A 46 -5.11 6.92 -5.43
C PHE A 46 -6.03 5.84 -4.86
N CYS A 47 -5.70 4.57 -5.12
CA CYS A 47 -6.37 3.42 -4.53
C CYS A 47 -5.49 2.84 -3.42
N PHE A 48 -5.98 2.81 -2.19
CA PHE A 48 -5.35 2.16 -1.05
C PHE A 48 -6.08 0.87 -0.72
N VAL A 49 -5.39 -0.27 -0.88
CA VAL A 49 -5.96 -1.59 -0.61
C VAL A 49 -6.02 -1.85 0.89
N LEU A 50 -7.23 -1.89 1.45
CA LEU A 50 -7.49 -2.08 2.88
C LEU A 50 -7.35 -3.55 3.29
N ASN A 51 -7.91 -4.44 2.49
CA ASN A 51 -7.88 -5.90 2.67
C ASN A 51 -8.08 -6.61 1.33
N GLY A 52 -7.82 -7.92 1.31
CA GLY A 52 -7.94 -8.73 0.09
C GLY A 52 -6.78 -8.52 -0.89
N ASN A 53 -6.93 -9.12 -2.07
CA ASN A 53 -5.98 -9.01 -3.17
C ASN A 53 -6.74 -9.01 -4.50
N PHE A 54 -6.17 -8.37 -5.51
CA PHE A 54 -6.66 -8.42 -6.88
C PHE A 54 -5.52 -8.34 -7.89
N ASP A 55 -5.77 -8.84 -9.07
CA ASP A 55 -4.90 -8.70 -10.22
C ASP A 55 -5.47 -7.60 -11.12
N GLU A 56 -4.68 -6.57 -11.37
CA GLU A 56 -4.99 -5.50 -12.31
C GLU A 56 -4.30 -5.73 -13.64
N SER A 57 -5.02 -5.53 -14.71
CA SER A 57 -4.50 -5.59 -16.08
C SER A 57 -4.64 -4.22 -16.74
N SER A 58 -3.52 -3.61 -17.10
CA SER A 58 -3.43 -2.36 -17.84
C SER A 58 -2.49 -2.55 -19.03
N GLU A 59 -2.91 -2.12 -20.23
CA GLU A 59 -2.23 -2.36 -21.50
C GLU A 59 -1.89 -3.84 -21.70
N ASN A 60 -0.61 -4.24 -21.59
CA ASN A 60 -0.15 -5.64 -21.72
C ASN A 60 0.52 -6.16 -20.44
N LYS A 61 0.27 -5.51 -19.31
CA LYS A 61 0.87 -5.87 -18.01
C LYS A 61 -0.22 -6.31 -17.06
N LYS A 62 -0.05 -7.49 -16.43
CA LYS A 62 -0.87 -7.94 -15.31
C LYS A 62 -0.04 -7.87 -14.04
N LYS A 63 -0.58 -7.26 -12.98
CA LYS A 63 0.12 -7.06 -11.72
C LYS A 63 -0.80 -7.31 -10.55
N ARG A 64 -0.27 -8.01 -9.53
CA ARG A 64 -0.99 -8.33 -8.30
C ARG A 64 -0.79 -7.28 -7.23
N PHE A 65 -1.90 -6.85 -6.65
CA PHE A 65 -1.94 -5.93 -5.52
C PHE A 65 -2.62 -6.59 -4.33
N GLY A 66 -2.09 -6.33 -3.16
CA GLY A 66 -2.64 -6.84 -1.91
C GLY A 66 -2.72 -5.73 -0.86
N ARG A 67 -3.13 -6.10 0.33
CA ARG A 67 -3.30 -5.19 1.46
C ARG A 67 -2.13 -4.21 1.62
N TYR A 68 -2.45 -2.94 1.85
CA TYR A 68 -1.53 -1.80 1.95
C TYR A 68 -0.80 -1.43 0.65
N SER A 69 -1.19 -2.01 -0.48
CA SER A 69 -0.79 -1.45 -1.77
C SER A 69 -1.44 -0.08 -1.96
N ILE A 70 -0.68 0.83 -2.51
CA ILE A 70 -1.17 2.13 -2.96
C ILE A 70 -0.91 2.21 -4.45
N LEU A 71 -1.96 2.39 -5.22
CA LEU A 71 -1.92 2.55 -6.66
C LEU A 71 -2.28 3.99 -6.98
N PHE A 72 -1.69 4.50 -8.03
CA PHE A 72 -2.12 5.75 -8.63
C PHE A 72 -2.63 5.48 -10.03
N HIS A 73 -3.81 5.95 -10.35
CA HIS A 73 -4.41 5.89 -11.68
C HIS A 73 -4.49 7.31 -12.23
N PRO A 74 -3.77 7.61 -13.33
CA PRO A 74 -3.94 8.86 -14.05
C PRO A 74 -5.37 9.01 -14.60
N GLU A 75 -5.77 10.21 -14.89
CA GLU A 75 -7.01 10.50 -15.63
C GLU A 75 -7.02 9.71 -16.94
N GLY A 76 -8.08 8.94 -17.19
CA GLY A 76 -8.25 8.18 -18.43
C GLY A 76 -7.43 6.89 -18.51
N ASP A 77 -6.73 6.47 -17.45
CA ASP A 77 -6.01 5.19 -17.40
C ASP A 77 -6.97 4.00 -17.53
N VAL A 78 -6.81 3.22 -18.60
CA VAL A 78 -7.69 2.08 -18.90
C VAL A 78 -7.16 0.82 -18.26
N HIS A 79 -7.93 0.25 -17.34
CA HIS A 79 -7.58 -0.99 -16.62
C HIS A 79 -8.79 -1.90 -16.42
N SER A 80 -8.54 -3.11 -15.97
CA SER A 80 -9.52 -4.09 -15.54
C SER A 80 -8.98 -4.86 -14.35
N ASP A 81 -9.86 -5.24 -13.42
CA ASP A 81 -9.47 -5.89 -12.17
C ASP A 81 -10.13 -7.27 -12.02
N GLU A 82 -9.39 -8.19 -11.43
CA GLU A 82 -9.85 -9.52 -11.09
C GLU A 82 -9.58 -9.76 -9.59
N PHE A 83 -10.65 -9.70 -8.78
CA PHE A 83 -10.55 -9.92 -7.35
C PHE A 83 -10.41 -11.42 -7.08
N LEU A 84 -9.54 -11.77 -6.11
CA LEU A 84 -9.19 -13.16 -5.84
C LEU A 84 -10.13 -13.79 -4.77
N ASP A 85 -9.72 -14.88 -4.16
CA ASP A 85 -10.50 -15.78 -3.32
C ASP A 85 -11.08 -15.20 -2.03
N SER A 86 -10.83 -13.92 -1.72
CA SER A 86 -11.31 -13.26 -0.51
C SER A 86 -11.98 -11.92 -0.81
N GLU A 87 -12.89 -11.50 0.06
CA GLU A 87 -13.41 -10.13 0.00
C GLU A 87 -12.26 -9.11 -0.02
N ALA A 88 -12.37 -8.13 -0.89
CA ALA A 88 -11.42 -7.04 -0.97
C ALA A 88 -12.09 -5.70 -0.64
N GLY A 89 -11.33 -4.81 -0.03
CA GLY A 89 -11.75 -3.45 0.27
C GLY A 89 -10.72 -2.47 -0.20
N CYS A 90 -11.17 -1.39 -0.84
CA CYS A 90 -10.32 -0.31 -1.31
C CYS A 90 -10.81 1.03 -0.75
N PHE A 91 -9.86 1.88 -0.41
CA PHE A 91 -10.10 3.27 -0.10
C PHE A 91 -9.54 4.14 -1.23
N ASN A 92 -10.42 4.78 -1.95
CA ASN A 92 -10.12 5.55 -3.14
C ASN A 92 -10.17 7.04 -2.83
N ILE A 93 -9.13 7.78 -3.22
CA ILE A 93 -9.02 9.23 -3.08
C ILE A 93 -8.93 9.81 -4.48
N GLU A 94 -10.05 10.26 -5.01
CA GLU A 94 -10.12 10.98 -6.28
C GLU A 94 -9.69 12.43 -6.10
N ILE A 95 -8.81 12.88 -6.98
CA ILE A 95 -8.29 14.25 -6.96
C ILE A 95 -9.08 15.09 -7.95
N ASN A 96 -9.74 16.13 -7.43
CA ASN A 96 -10.47 17.10 -8.22
C ASN A 96 -9.99 18.53 -7.88
N GLY A 97 -10.55 19.56 -8.52
CA GLY A 97 -10.28 20.97 -8.19
C GLY A 97 -8.80 21.34 -8.17
N GLY A 98 -8.38 22.01 -7.10
CA GLY A 98 -7.08 22.68 -7.00
C GLY A 98 -5.85 21.80 -7.14
N PHE A 99 -5.90 20.57 -6.66
CA PHE A 99 -4.74 19.64 -6.73
C PHE A 99 -4.63 18.89 -8.06
N LYS A 100 -5.68 18.91 -8.90
CA LYS A 100 -5.74 18.09 -10.13
C LYS A 100 -4.63 18.48 -11.11
N LYS A 101 -4.33 19.76 -11.24
CA LYS A 101 -3.31 20.26 -12.16
C LYS A 101 -1.91 19.80 -11.76
N GLU A 102 -1.54 20.00 -10.49
CA GLU A 102 -0.23 19.62 -9.95
C GLU A 102 -0.02 18.12 -10.03
N VAL A 103 -1.02 17.32 -9.65
CA VAL A 103 -0.99 15.86 -9.73
C VAL A 103 -0.78 15.42 -11.19
N LYS A 104 -1.53 16.01 -12.12
CA LYS A 104 -1.42 15.69 -13.55
C LYS A 104 -0.05 16.05 -14.14
N GLU A 105 0.50 17.20 -13.81
CA GLU A 105 1.80 17.65 -14.32
C GLU A 105 2.95 16.83 -13.77
N ILE A 106 2.96 16.55 -12.46
CA ILE A 106 4.08 15.87 -11.77
C ILE A 106 4.05 14.36 -12.01
N LEU A 107 2.87 13.76 -12.05
CA LEU A 107 2.73 12.31 -12.14
C LEU A 107 2.49 11.79 -13.57
N LYS A 108 2.40 12.66 -14.57
CA LYS A 108 2.14 12.30 -15.98
C LYS A 108 3.14 11.31 -16.59
N ASN A 109 4.40 11.38 -16.18
CA ASN A 109 5.50 10.57 -16.75
C ASN A 109 6.06 9.57 -15.74
N THR A 110 5.40 9.34 -14.64
CA THR A 110 5.82 8.34 -13.67
C THR A 110 5.26 7.00 -14.09
N ASP A 111 6.13 6.02 -14.39
CA ASP A 111 5.74 4.61 -14.51
C ASP A 111 5.15 4.15 -13.18
N ILE A 112 3.85 4.32 -13.04
CA ILE A 112 3.11 3.97 -11.83
C ILE A 112 2.31 2.69 -12.13
N PRO A 113 2.38 1.72 -11.25
CA PRO A 113 1.97 1.87 -9.86
C PRO A 113 3.14 2.27 -8.97
N ILE A 114 3.03 3.41 -8.32
CA ILE A 114 3.87 3.71 -7.17
C ILE A 114 3.46 2.69 -6.11
N SER A 115 4.13 1.56 -6.11
CA SER A 115 4.07 0.63 -5.00
C SER A 115 4.72 1.32 -3.81
N LEU A 116 3.96 2.20 -3.15
CA LEU A 116 4.37 2.93 -1.95
C LEU A 116 4.43 2.00 -0.74
N HIS A 117 4.78 0.73 -0.98
CA HIS A 117 5.01 -0.23 0.08
C HIS A 117 6.10 0.30 1.01
N CYS A 118 5.81 0.48 2.27
CA CYS A 118 6.74 0.82 3.34
C CYS A 118 7.18 2.28 3.46
N THR A 119 6.38 3.24 3.10
CA THR A 119 6.74 4.65 3.26
C THR A 119 5.95 5.33 4.36
N GLU A 120 6.44 6.49 4.81
CA GLU A 120 5.70 7.45 5.63
C GLU A 120 4.32 7.73 5.05
N HIS A 121 4.16 7.62 3.73
CA HIS A 121 2.91 7.82 2.98
C HIS A 121 1.82 6.80 3.33
N SER A 122 2.17 5.54 3.64
CA SER A 122 1.17 4.58 4.12
C SER A 122 0.67 4.92 5.52
N LEU A 123 1.49 5.55 6.36
CA LEU A 123 1.06 6.06 7.66
C LEU A 123 0.15 7.27 7.50
N THR A 124 0.48 8.20 6.61
CA THR A 124 -0.35 9.37 6.32
C THR A 124 -1.69 8.95 5.73
N LEU A 125 -1.72 8.00 4.78
CA LEU A 125 -2.97 7.44 4.26
C LEU A 125 -3.80 6.71 5.32
N SER A 126 -3.17 6.01 6.24
CA SER A 126 -3.87 5.37 7.36
C SER A 126 -4.50 6.40 8.32
N LYS A 127 -3.84 7.57 8.52
CA LYS A 127 -4.42 8.68 9.28
C LYS A 127 -5.60 9.29 8.53
N ILE A 128 -5.47 9.55 7.21
CA ILE A 128 -6.56 10.06 6.36
C ILE A 128 -7.76 9.11 6.42
N TYR A 129 -7.53 7.80 6.30
CA TYR A 129 -8.59 6.80 6.37
C TYR A 129 -9.26 6.78 7.76
N LYS A 130 -8.50 6.96 8.84
CA LYS A 130 -9.04 7.05 10.21
C LYS A 130 -9.95 8.27 10.37
N GLU A 131 -9.53 9.45 9.90
CA GLU A 131 -10.34 10.67 9.89
C GLU A 131 -11.61 10.49 9.05
N PHE A 132 -11.50 9.90 7.86
CA PHE A 132 -12.63 9.57 7.01
C PHE A 132 -13.64 8.63 7.69
N ARG A 133 -13.16 7.66 8.48
CA ARG A 133 -14.03 6.70 9.20
C ARG A 133 -14.67 7.30 10.46
N ASN A 134 -13.95 8.11 11.20
CA ASN A 134 -14.37 8.72 12.46
C ASN A 134 -14.59 10.22 12.30
N PHE A 135 -15.36 10.59 11.30
CA PHE A 135 -15.58 11.95 10.87
C PHE A 135 -16.24 12.81 11.97
N ASP A 136 -15.67 13.99 12.22
CA ASP A 136 -16.19 15.04 13.08
C ASP A 136 -16.03 16.42 12.43
N ASP A 137 -16.40 17.49 13.15
CA ASP A 137 -16.38 18.88 12.64
C ASP A 137 -14.97 19.38 12.29
N PHE A 138 -13.92 18.77 12.81
CA PHE A 138 -12.52 19.12 12.57
C PHE A 138 -11.87 18.25 11.49
N SER A 139 -12.50 17.14 11.11
CA SER A 139 -11.97 16.20 10.12
C SER A 139 -11.70 16.83 8.76
N PRO A 140 -12.48 17.81 8.23
CA PRO A 140 -12.13 18.49 6.98
C PRO A 140 -10.75 19.16 7.01
N LEU A 141 -10.44 19.88 8.09
CA LEU A 141 -9.15 20.54 8.27
C LEU A 141 -8.00 19.54 8.44
N ALA A 142 -8.22 18.48 9.23
CA ALA A 142 -7.26 17.41 9.42
C ALA A 142 -6.93 16.69 8.10
N ILE A 143 -7.96 16.37 7.31
CA ILE A 143 -7.83 15.72 6.00
C ILE A 143 -7.08 16.62 5.02
N GLU A 144 -7.37 17.92 4.96
CA GLU A 144 -6.66 18.85 4.09
C GLU A 144 -5.16 18.87 4.41
N GLY A 145 -4.77 19.02 5.68
CA GLY A 145 -3.37 19.00 6.10
C GLY A 145 -2.67 17.67 5.78
N LEU A 146 -3.33 16.54 6.03
CA LEU A 146 -2.80 15.22 5.71
C LEU A 146 -2.70 14.97 4.20
N MET A 147 -3.61 15.49 3.39
CA MET A 147 -3.55 15.41 1.94
C MET A 147 -2.37 16.21 1.38
N LEU A 148 -2.12 17.42 1.89
CA LEU A 148 -0.94 18.22 1.52
C LEU A 148 0.36 17.48 1.86
N GLU A 149 0.47 16.90 3.05
CA GLU A 149 1.61 16.06 3.47
C GLU A 149 1.80 14.87 2.53
N PHE A 150 0.72 14.14 2.24
CA PHE A 150 0.71 12.98 1.35
C PHE A 150 1.17 13.34 -0.07
N LEU A 151 0.56 14.35 -0.68
CA LEU A 151 0.90 14.78 -2.05
C LEU A 151 2.33 15.30 -2.14
N ALA A 152 2.79 16.10 -1.17
CA ALA A 152 4.17 16.57 -1.14
C ALA A 152 5.17 15.39 -1.08
N GLY A 153 4.85 14.35 -0.33
CA GLY A 153 5.63 13.13 -0.28
C GLY A 153 5.66 12.38 -1.61
N VAL A 154 4.51 12.18 -2.23
CA VAL A 154 4.38 11.53 -3.55
C VAL A 154 5.15 12.31 -4.63
N PHE A 155 5.04 13.64 -4.64
CA PHE A 155 5.76 14.50 -5.59
C PHE A 155 7.28 14.42 -5.43
N ARG A 156 7.78 14.38 -4.20
CA ARG A 156 9.22 14.16 -3.93
C ARG A 156 9.69 12.79 -4.46
N LEU A 157 8.86 11.75 -4.33
CA LEU A 157 9.18 10.44 -4.88
C LEU A 157 9.21 10.47 -6.42
N ALA A 158 8.22 11.10 -7.05
CA ALA A 158 8.15 11.24 -8.50
C ALA A 158 9.35 12.02 -9.07
N SER A 159 9.71 13.13 -8.42
CA SER A 159 10.87 13.95 -8.83
C SER A 159 12.22 13.24 -8.65
N ASN A 160 12.31 12.31 -7.71
CA ASN A 160 13.51 11.51 -7.49
C ASN A 160 13.62 10.26 -8.40
N ASN A 161 12.56 9.88 -9.12
CA ASN A 161 12.56 8.70 -9.99
C ASN A 161 13.40 8.86 -11.28
N ASN A 162 13.95 10.04 -11.55
CA ASN A 162 14.95 10.24 -12.62
C ASN A 162 16.36 9.71 -12.28
N HIS A 163 16.54 9.06 -11.11
CA HIS A 163 17.80 8.45 -10.76
C HIS A 163 17.82 6.97 -11.19
N TYR A 164 18.84 6.62 -11.99
CA TYR A 164 19.21 5.24 -12.33
C TYR A 164 19.10 4.33 -11.08
N GLN A 165 18.18 3.36 -11.13
CA GLN A 165 18.07 2.34 -10.10
C GLN A 165 19.03 1.21 -10.43
N PRO A 166 20.03 0.94 -9.59
CA PRO A 166 20.94 -0.19 -9.81
C PRO A 166 20.17 -1.51 -9.90
N GLY A 167 20.44 -2.33 -10.93
CA GLY A 167 19.72 -3.59 -11.15
C GLY A 167 19.77 -4.57 -9.96
N TRP A 168 20.85 -4.52 -9.18
CA TRP A 168 21.01 -5.34 -7.98
C TRP A 168 20.02 -4.98 -6.84
N LEU A 169 19.41 -3.78 -6.83
CA LEU A 169 18.38 -3.44 -5.83
C LEU A 169 17.12 -4.32 -5.95
N LYS A 170 16.80 -4.75 -7.16
CA LYS A 170 15.73 -5.73 -7.38
C LYS A 170 16.10 -7.08 -6.75
N GLN A 171 17.33 -7.54 -6.93
CA GLN A 171 17.84 -8.77 -6.34
C GLN A 171 17.83 -8.71 -4.79
N VAL A 172 18.17 -7.54 -4.20
CA VAL A 172 18.04 -7.32 -2.74
C VAL A 172 16.61 -7.57 -2.28
N LYS A 173 15.62 -7.04 -2.98
CA LYS A 173 14.21 -7.29 -2.63
C LYS A 173 13.85 -8.76 -2.74
N GLU A 174 14.23 -9.42 -3.81
CA GLU A 174 13.99 -10.86 -4.02
C GLU A 174 14.57 -11.67 -2.87
N ILE A 175 15.83 -11.45 -2.50
CA ILE A 175 16.49 -12.12 -1.37
C ILE A 175 15.73 -11.87 -0.05
N ILE A 176 15.29 -10.63 0.19
CA ILE A 176 14.53 -10.31 1.41
C ILE A 176 13.18 -11.02 1.40
N HIS A 177 12.45 -11.03 0.27
CA HIS A 177 11.16 -11.71 0.15
C HIS A 177 11.26 -13.24 0.37
N GLU A 178 12.34 -13.85 -0.10
CA GLU A 178 12.57 -15.29 0.10
C GLU A 178 12.99 -15.65 1.54
N ARG A 179 13.65 -14.71 2.25
CA ARG A 179 14.31 -15.00 3.54
C ARG A 179 13.89 -14.09 4.69
N PHE A 180 12.75 -13.37 4.59
CA PHE A 180 12.33 -12.42 5.64
C PHE A 180 12.06 -13.07 7.00
N TYR A 181 11.63 -14.33 7.01
CA TYR A 181 11.42 -15.12 8.24
C TYR A 181 12.72 -15.52 8.92
N GLY A 182 13.84 -15.58 8.20
CA GLY A 182 15.16 -15.87 8.73
C GLY A 182 15.92 -14.63 9.24
N ASN A 183 17.11 -14.89 9.80
CA ASN A 183 17.96 -13.82 10.35
C ASN A 183 18.96 -13.26 9.32
N ILE A 184 18.60 -13.22 8.03
CA ILE A 184 19.52 -12.66 7.05
C ILE A 184 19.87 -11.20 7.40
N SER A 185 21.16 -10.91 7.48
CA SER A 185 21.72 -9.59 7.80
C SER A 185 22.00 -8.77 6.54
N VAL A 186 22.17 -7.46 6.72
CA VAL A 186 22.60 -6.57 5.62
C VAL A 186 23.97 -6.99 5.08
N GLN A 187 24.85 -7.46 5.95
CA GLN A 187 26.19 -7.93 5.59
C GLN A 187 26.12 -9.18 4.69
N GLU A 188 25.25 -10.15 5.02
CA GLU A 188 25.07 -11.36 4.19
C GLU A 188 24.47 -11.02 2.82
N ILE A 189 23.47 -10.14 2.75
CA ILE A 189 22.90 -9.68 1.46
C ILE A 189 23.99 -8.98 0.62
N ALA A 190 24.76 -8.11 1.25
CA ALA A 190 25.84 -7.39 0.60
C ALA A 190 26.93 -8.34 0.08
N TYR A 191 27.29 -9.35 0.87
CA TYR A 191 28.25 -10.39 0.46
C TYR A 191 27.75 -11.20 -0.73
N LEU A 192 26.48 -11.63 -0.73
CA LEU A 192 25.87 -12.39 -1.84
C LEU A 192 25.88 -11.62 -3.16
N LEU A 193 25.82 -10.31 -3.11
CA LEU A 193 25.76 -9.44 -4.29
C LEU A 193 27.08 -8.76 -4.64
N GLY A 194 28.15 -9.03 -3.88
CA GLY A 194 29.45 -8.40 -4.08
C GLY A 194 29.46 -6.88 -3.85
N ILE A 195 28.61 -6.39 -2.94
CA ILE A 195 28.39 -4.96 -2.67
C ILE A 195 28.83 -4.62 -1.25
N HIS A 196 29.39 -3.41 -1.07
CA HIS A 196 29.73 -2.96 0.27
C HIS A 196 28.45 -2.71 1.10
N PRO A 197 28.33 -3.22 2.36
CA PRO A 197 27.10 -3.13 3.18
C PRO A 197 26.57 -1.71 3.37
N VAL A 198 27.46 -0.72 3.57
CA VAL A 198 27.08 0.68 3.71
C VAL A 198 26.49 1.25 2.42
N HIS A 199 27.08 0.88 1.25
CA HIS A 199 26.55 1.30 -0.04
C HIS A 199 25.17 0.69 -0.30
N LEU A 200 25.03 -0.60 -0.02
CA LEU A 200 23.75 -1.31 -0.12
C LEU A 200 22.67 -0.64 0.75
N ALA A 201 22.94 -0.40 2.03
CA ALA A 201 22.00 0.22 2.96
C ALA A 201 21.60 1.64 2.51
N ARG A 202 22.56 2.44 2.04
CA ARG A 202 22.33 3.81 1.57
C ARG A 202 21.47 3.83 0.32
N GLU A 203 21.81 3.04 -0.71
CA GLU A 203 21.06 3.00 -1.95
C GLU A 203 19.67 2.37 -1.74
N PHE A 204 19.55 1.34 -0.90
CA PHE A 204 18.25 0.78 -0.54
C PHE A 204 17.37 1.84 0.13
N HIS A 205 17.91 2.57 1.11
CA HIS A 205 17.17 3.66 1.77
C HIS A 205 16.83 4.80 0.79
N LYS A 206 17.74 5.16 -0.09
CA LYS A 206 17.53 6.20 -1.11
C LYS A 206 16.36 5.85 -2.04
N HIS A 207 16.26 4.60 -2.49
CA HIS A 207 15.24 4.16 -3.45
C HIS A 207 13.93 3.72 -2.79
N TYR A 208 14.00 3.00 -1.67
CA TYR A 208 12.80 2.47 -0.99
C TYR A 208 12.35 3.30 0.22
N LYS A 209 13.04 4.40 0.53
CA LYS A 209 12.75 5.35 1.63
C LYS A 209 12.62 4.69 3.00
N CYS A 210 13.14 3.49 3.17
CA CYS A 210 13.16 2.77 4.45
C CYS A 210 14.44 1.93 4.57
N SER A 211 14.81 1.56 5.79
CA SER A 211 15.93 0.64 6.01
C SER A 211 15.52 -0.80 5.64
N ILE A 212 16.50 -1.62 5.26
CA ILE A 212 16.31 -3.06 5.01
C ILE A 212 15.67 -3.75 6.22
N GLY A 213 16.09 -3.39 7.44
CA GLY A 213 15.50 -3.92 8.66
C GLY A 213 14.02 -3.56 8.85
N PHE A 214 13.63 -2.33 8.51
CA PHE A 214 12.23 -1.93 8.52
C PHE A 214 11.43 -2.70 7.47
N TYR A 215 11.94 -2.80 6.24
CA TYR A 215 11.32 -3.54 5.14
C TYR A 215 11.08 -5.01 5.51
N LYS A 216 12.08 -5.67 6.12
CA LYS A 216 11.97 -7.04 6.60
C LYS A 216 10.90 -7.20 7.69
N ARG A 217 10.88 -6.30 8.69
CA ARG A 217 9.83 -6.32 9.74
C ARG A 217 8.43 -6.18 9.15
N LYS A 218 8.25 -5.33 8.16
CA LYS A 218 6.96 -5.17 7.49
C LYS A 218 6.49 -6.49 6.84
N LEU A 219 7.35 -7.15 6.06
CA LEU A 219 7.02 -8.45 5.45
C LEU A 219 6.62 -9.50 6.50
N ARG A 220 7.31 -9.51 7.65
CA ARG A 220 6.96 -10.37 8.78
C ARG A 220 5.57 -10.07 9.34
N ILE A 221 5.22 -8.80 9.46
CA ILE A 221 3.89 -8.37 9.92
C ILE A 221 2.81 -8.72 8.90
N GLU A 222 3.04 -8.50 7.61
CA GLU A 222 2.11 -8.90 6.54
C GLU A 222 1.87 -10.41 6.53
N TYR A 223 2.92 -11.21 6.70
CA TYR A 223 2.79 -12.66 6.84
C TYR A 223 1.98 -13.04 8.08
N ALA A 224 2.27 -12.42 9.23
CA ALA A 224 1.55 -12.66 10.47
C ALA A 224 0.06 -12.29 10.34
N GLN A 225 -0.28 -11.20 9.68
CA GLN A 225 -1.67 -10.81 9.42
C GLN A 225 -2.41 -11.88 8.59
N LYS A 226 -1.78 -12.40 7.53
CA LYS A 226 -2.35 -13.49 6.73
C LYS A 226 -2.61 -14.74 7.59
N LYS A 227 -1.69 -15.08 8.49
CA LYS A 227 -1.86 -16.23 9.39
C LYS A 227 -2.94 -15.98 10.45
N LEU A 228 -3.03 -14.77 11.00
CA LEU A 228 -4.09 -14.40 11.94
C LEU A 228 -5.49 -14.48 11.33
N CYS A 229 -5.63 -14.13 10.05
CA CYS A 229 -6.89 -14.20 9.31
C CYS A 229 -7.26 -15.64 8.88
N GLY A 230 -6.27 -16.38 8.37
CA GLY A 230 -6.52 -17.61 7.63
C GLY A 230 -6.28 -18.90 8.44
N THR A 231 -5.87 -18.83 9.71
CA THR A 231 -5.56 -20.02 10.51
C THR A 231 -5.98 -19.87 11.97
N ASP A 232 -6.10 -21.00 12.68
CA ASP A 232 -6.34 -21.06 14.12
C ASP A 232 -5.04 -21.18 14.94
N MET A 233 -3.87 -21.06 14.31
CA MET A 233 -2.58 -21.06 15.00
C MET A 233 -2.58 -20.07 16.17
N ASN A 234 -1.99 -20.43 17.30
CA ASN A 234 -1.88 -19.51 18.42
C ASN A 234 -0.90 -18.35 18.11
N ILE A 235 -0.97 -17.28 18.90
CA ILE A 235 -0.18 -16.06 18.63
C ILE A 235 1.33 -16.32 18.77
N ALA A 236 1.74 -17.23 19.67
CA ALA A 236 3.14 -17.60 19.84
C ALA A 236 3.70 -18.32 18.60
N GLU A 237 2.95 -19.26 18.05
CA GLU A 237 3.30 -19.99 16.82
C GLU A 237 3.38 -19.02 15.63
N ILE A 238 2.44 -18.09 15.50
CA ILE A 238 2.46 -17.06 14.45
C ILE A 238 3.69 -16.16 14.62
N SER A 239 4.03 -15.78 15.85
CA SER A 239 5.24 -15.00 16.13
C SER A 239 6.48 -15.69 15.59
N LEU A 240 6.68 -16.95 15.97
CA LEU A 240 7.86 -17.74 15.55
C LEU A 240 7.89 -17.98 14.04
N SER A 241 6.77 -18.39 13.44
CA SER A 241 6.68 -18.64 11.99
C SER A 241 6.83 -17.36 11.16
N SER A 242 6.58 -16.19 11.75
CA SER A 242 6.82 -14.89 11.14
C SER A 242 8.26 -14.40 11.30
N GLY A 243 9.13 -15.16 11.97
CA GLY A 243 10.56 -14.85 12.15
C GLY A 243 10.87 -13.93 13.33
N PHE A 244 9.97 -13.79 14.30
CA PHE A 244 10.27 -13.10 15.55
C PHE A 244 10.83 -14.09 16.58
N SER A 245 11.77 -13.60 17.41
CA SER A 245 12.40 -14.40 18.46
C SER A 245 11.47 -14.74 19.61
N ASP A 246 10.50 -13.85 19.88
CA ASP A 246 9.56 -13.99 20.98
C ASP A 246 8.25 -13.24 20.71
N GLN A 247 7.19 -13.66 21.43
CA GLN A 247 5.85 -13.12 21.28
C GLN A 247 5.72 -11.68 21.78
N SER A 248 6.49 -11.26 22.77
CA SER A 248 6.42 -9.91 23.33
C SER A 248 6.95 -8.88 22.31
N HIS A 249 8.11 -9.17 21.72
CA HIS A 249 8.68 -8.38 20.64
C HIS A 249 7.74 -8.33 19.42
N PHE A 250 7.19 -9.48 19.02
CA PHE A 250 6.20 -9.56 17.96
C PHE A 250 4.99 -8.65 18.23
N THR A 251 4.37 -8.80 19.42
CA THR A 251 3.17 -8.04 19.79
C THR A 251 3.42 -6.54 19.76
N ARG A 252 4.57 -6.08 20.26
CA ARG A 252 4.97 -4.67 20.26
C ARG A 252 5.14 -4.14 18.82
N ILE A 253 5.86 -4.88 17.98
CA ILE A 253 6.08 -4.49 16.57
C ILE A 253 4.77 -4.56 15.77
N PHE A 254 3.96 -5.61 15.96
CA PHE A 254 2.67 -5.74 15.30
C PHE A 254 1.74 -4.55 15.63
N LYS A 255 1.65 -4.18 16.92
CA LYS A 255 0.87 -3.01 17.35
C LYS A 255 1.40 -1.71 16.75
N GLN A 256 2.73 -1.56 16.68
CA GLN A 256 3.37 -0.40 16.05
C GLN A 256 2.98 -0.25 14.56
N PHE A 257 2.87 -1.38 13.82
CA PHE A 257 2.54 -1.37 12.40
C PHE A 257 1.05 -1.32 12.10
N THR A 258 0.20 -1.86 12.98
CA THR A 258 -1.23 -2.06 12.71
C THR A 258 -2.16 -1.23 13.58
N GLY A 259 -1.62 -0.60 14.64
CA GLY A 259 -2.39 0.13 15.65
C GLY A 259 -3.06 -0.78 16.70
N GLN A 260 -3.06 -2.10 16.54
CA GLN A 260 -3.75 -3.08 17.39
C GLN A 260 -2.79 -4.22 17.76
N THR A 261 -3.06 -4.89 18.87
CA THR A 261 -2.36 -6.14 19.20
C THR A 261 -2.79 -7.28 18.25
N PRO A 262 -1.99 -8.35 18.09
CA PRO A 262 -2.39 -9.52 17.29
C PRO A 262 -3.72 -10.15 17.74
N ALA A 263 -4.00 -10.15 19.04
CA ALA A 263 -5.23 -10.69 19.60
C ALA A 263 -6.45 -9.83 19.26
N GLU A 264 -6.34 -8.51 19.40
CA GLU A 264 -7.37 -7.55 18.99
C GLU A 264 -7.63 -7.64 17.49
N PHE A 265 -6.56 -7.70 16.70
CA PHE A 265 -6.64 -7.81 15.24
C PHE A 265 -7.41 -9.08 14.81
N ARG A 266 -7.08 -10.25 15.40
CA ARG A 266 -7.80 -11.51 15.14
C ARG A 266 -9.27 -11.43 15.52
N ARG A 267 -9.60 -10.88 16.69
CA ARG A 267 -10.98 -10.74 17.15
C ARG A 267 -11.82 -9.87 16.21
N ASN A 268 -11.26 -8.73 15.77
CA ASN A 268 -11.95 -7.79 14.88
C ASN A 268 -12.18 -8.30 13.46
N ILE A 269 -11.51 -9.39 13.06
CA ILE A 269 -11.70 -10.01 11.74
C ILE A 269 -12.67 -11.19 11.80
N LYS A 270 -12.73 -11.87 12.97
CA LYS A 270 -13.62 -13.04 13.15
C LYS A 270 -15.02 -12.64 13.67
N SER A 271 -15.22 -11.37 14.05
CA SER A 271 -16.52 -10.78 14.37
C SER A 271 -17.18 -10.16 13.14
#